data_582617a36e0ff873964c38fdae3a9bde
#
_entry.id   582617a36e0ff873964c38fdae3a9bde
#
_cell.length_a   1.000
_cell.length_b   1.000
_cell.length_c   1.000
_cell.angle_alpha   90.00
_cell.angle_beta   90.00
_cell.angle_gamma   90.00
#
_symmetry.space_group_name_H-M   'P 1'
#
loop_
_entity.id
_entity.type
_entity.pdbx_description
1 polymer ?
#
loop_
_entity_poly.entity_id
_entity_poly.type
_entity_poly.pdbx_seq_one_letter_code
_entity_poly.pdbx_strand_id
1 'polypeptide(L)'
;YVHDTYVNRIVVNLPKDLTDISDLLRKMLYKDFGDLSALHLTNPNWPASKKHMLTIQGSLQMRLRNGEKSMTSMCIKLLYAIELAETQGMSPLRAFLSKINESGEDPKGPKADRELVKREEYKQIWHIIGSSDVEHPKVSRIMSLVSRVLNSGESSKILVFAQYRETCDILVEKLSHVENAKVTKLIGQANGGLKQKEQIEMLDQFRSGDFNV
;
A
#
# COMPACT_ATOMS: atom_id res chain seq x y z
N TYR A 1 -14.16 1.51 -33.94
CA TYR A 1 -13.68 0.12 -33.79
C TYR A 1 -13.94 -0.31 -32.35
N VAL A 2 -14.85 -1.27 -32.18
CA VAL A 2 -15.10 -1.92 -30.90
C VAL A 2 -14.11 -3.10 -30.84
N HIS A 3 -13.10 -3.01 -29.96
CA HIS A 3 -12.24 -4.15 -29.68
C HIS A 3 -12.88 -4.95 -28.54
N ASP A 4 -12.98 -6.24 -28.69
CA ASP A 4 -13.42 -7.13 -27.63
C ASP A 4 -12.44 -7.04 -26.45
N THR A 5 -12.98 -6.75 -25.26
CA THR A 5 -12.17 -6.68 -24.04
C THR A 5 -12.37 -7.95 -23.23
N TYR A 6 -11.29 -8.67 -23.00
CA TYR A 6 -11.29 -9.87 -22.15
C TYR A 6 -10.76 -9.51 -20.76
N VAL A 7 -11.54 -9.82 -19.74
CA VAL A 7 -11.14 -9.62 -18.34
C VAL A 7 -10.76 -10.97 -17.74
N ASN A 8 -9.51 -11.08 -17.29
CA ASN A 8 -9.00 -12.26 -16.60
C ASN A 8 -8.61 -11.89 -15.17
N ARG A 9 -9.28 -12.51 -14.18
CA ARG A 9 -8.99 -12.30 -12.76
C ARG A 9 -7.95 -13.31 -12.28
N ILE A 10 -6.82 -12.82 -11.78
CA ILE A 10 -5.77 -13.65 -11.21
C ILE A 10 -5.72 -13.41 -9.69
N VAL A 11 -5.91 -14.47 -8.94
CA VAL A 11 -5.83 -14.45 -7.47
C VAL A 11 -4.45 -14.99 -7.06
N VAL A 12 -3.81 -14.33 -6.12
CA VAL A 12 -2.54 -14.77 -5.50
C VAL A 12 -2.74 -14.88 -4.00
N ASN A 13 -2.16 -15.92 -3.40
CA ASN A 13 -2.20 -16.10 -1.95
C ASN A 13 -1.12 -15.25 -1.29
N LEU A 14 -1.48 -14.63 -0.18
CA LEU A 14 -0.54 -13.85 0.61
C LEU A 14 0.45 -14.80 1.31
N PRO A 15 1.76 -14.51 1.32
CA PRO A 15 2.74 -15.26 2.08
C PRO A 15 2.44 -15.24 3.57
N LYS A 16 2.88 -16.29 4.28
CA LYS A 16 2.60 -16.47 5.71
C LYS A 16 3.02 -15.25 6.55
N ASP A 17 4.22 -14.74 6.33
CA ASP A 17 4.74 -13.58 7.07
C ASP A 17 3.86 -12.34 6.94
N LEU A 18 3.38 -12.04 5.74
CA LEU A 18 2.46 -10.93 5.50
C LEU A 18 1.07 -11.20 6.09
N THR A 19 0.62 -12.45 6.10
CA THR A 19 -0.63 -12.85 6.75
C THR A 19 -0.52 -12.68 8.26
N ASP A 20 0.55 -13.18 8.88
CA ASP A 20 0.80 -13.08 10.32
C ASP A 20 0.87 -11.60 10.75
N ILE A 21 1.53 -10.75 9.97
CA ILE A 21 1.58 -9.29 10.20
C ILE A 21 0.17 -8.68 10.09
N SER A 22 -0.58 -9.01 9.04
CA SER A 22 -1.94 -8.50 8.86
C SER A 22 -2.85 -8.88 10.04
N ASP A 23 -2.74 -10.10 10.55
CA ASP A 23 -3.50 -10.58 11.70
C ASP A 23 -3.14 -9.82 12.99
N LEU A 24 -1.86 -9.57 13.24
CA LEU A 24 -1.42 -8.74 14.37
C LEU A 24 -1.92 -7.29 14.27
N LEU A 25 -1.86 -6.69 13.08
CA LEU A 25 -2.40 -5.35 12.82
C LEU A 25 -3.91 -5.30 13.04
N ARG A 26 -4.64 -6.31 12.55
CA ARG A 26 -6.10 -6.43 12.75
C ARG A 26 -6.47 -6.61 14.23
N LYS A 27 -5.70 -7.41 14.97
CA LYS A 27 -5.89 -7.59 16.42
C LYS A 27 -5.82 -6.24 17.15
N MET A 28 -4.80 -5.42 16.86
CA MET A 28 -4.68 -4.07 17.43
C MET A 28 -5.83 -3.16 17.00
N LEU A 29 -6.19 -3.19 15.72
CA LEU A 29 -7.29 -2.40 15.17
C LEU A 29 -8.63 -2.70 15.85
N TYR A 30 -8.98 -3.99 15.97
CA TYR A 30 -10.26 -4.39 16.57
C TYR A 30 -10.34 -4.03 18.05
N LYS A 31 -9.22 -4.09 18.77
CA LYS A 31 -9.15 -3.61 20.15
C LYS A 31 -9.46 -2.11 20.22
N ASP A 32 -8.74 -1.28 19.47
CA ASP A 32 -8.94 0.17 19.48
C ASP A 32 -10.33 0.57 18.97
N PHE A 33 -10.85 -0.14 17.96
CA PHE A 33 -12.19 0.09 17.45
C PHE A 33 -13.28 -0.28 18.48
N GLY A 34 -13.06 -1.37 19.23
CA GLY A 34 -13.92 -1.77 20.36
C GLY A 34 -13.95 -0.71 21.46
N ASP A 35 -12.80 -0.15 21.81
CA ASP A 35 -12.68 0.92 22.79
C ASP A 35 -13.40 2.20 22.32
N LEU A 36 -13.28 2.58 21.04
CA LEU A 36 -14.04 3.68 20.45
C LEU A 36 -15.56 3.42 20.47
N SER A 37 -15.98 2.19 20.27
CA SER A 37 -17.39 1.80 20.34
C SER A 37 -17.93 1.87 21.77
N ALA A 38 -17.16 1.45 22.76
CA ALA A 38 -17.51 1.57 24.16
C ALA A 38 -17.66 3.04 24.61
N LEU A 39 -16.94 3.95 23.97
CA LEU A 39 -17.07 5.41 24.17
C LEU A 39 -18.21 6.04 23.35
N HIS A 40 -19.04 5.25 22.66
CA HIS A 40 -20.10 5.70 21.77
C HIS A 40 -19.66 6.63 20.63
N LEU A 41 -18.39 6.53 20.23
CA LEU A 41 -17.81 7.32 19.12
C LEU A 41 -17.98 6.63 17.76
N THR A 42 -18.29 5.34 17.75
CA THR A 42 -18.60 4.55 16.56
C THR A 42 -19.66 3.49 16.88
N ASN A 43 -20.27 2.94 15.84
CA ASN A 43 -21.21 1.83 15.97
C ASN A 43 -20.42 0.50 15.88
N PRO A 44 -20.56 -0.43 16.86
CA PRO A 44 -19.85 -1.71 16.83
C PRO A 44 -20.21 -2.60 15.62
N ASN A 45 -21.39 -2.38 15.02
CA ASN A 45 -21.84 -3.10 13.83
C ASN A 45 -21.29 -2.52 12.51
N TRP A 46 -20.59 -1.40 12.55
CA TRP A 46 -19.99 -0.82 11.37
C TRP A 46 -18.58 -1.36 11.15
N PRO A 47 -18.18 -1.59 9.90
CA PRO A 47 -16.84 -2.07 9.64
C PRO A 47 -15.80 -1.00 10.01
N ALA A 48 -14.70 -1.43 10.62
CA ALA A 48 -13.52 -0.58 10.82
C ALA A 48 -12.91 -0.26 9.45
N SER A 49 -13.33 0.83 8.83
CA SER A 49 -12.84 1.27 7.53
C SER A 49 -12.19 2.65 7.61
N LYS A 50 -11.23 2.91 6.72
CA LYS A 50 -10.54 4.21 6.63
C LYS A 50 -11.52 5.38 6.46
N LYS A 51 -12.51 5.20 5.57
CA LYS A 51 -13.57 6.20 5.35
C LYS A 51 -14.32 6.52 6.63
N HIS A 52 -14.71 5.49 7.39
CA HIS A 52 -15.42 5.65 8.65
C HIS A 52 -14.56 6.37 9.69
N MET A 53 -13.29 5.97 9.85
CA MET A 53 -12.37 6.62 10.81
C MET A 53 -12.11 8.08 10.46
N LEU A 54 -11.95 8.41 9.18
CA LEU A 54 -11.79 9.80 8.73
C LEU A 54 -13.07 10.62 8.97
N THR A 55 -14.25 10.03 8.82
CA THR A 55 -15.53 10.69 9.14
C THR A 55 -15.63 11.00 10.63
N ILE A 56 -15.29 10.06 11.52
CA ILE A 56 -15.25 10.29 12.97
C ILE A 56 -14.25 11.41 13.29
N GLN A 57 -13.05 11.34 12.75
CA GLN A 57 -12.01 12.34 12.97
C GLN A 57 -12.46 13.74 12.52
N GLY A 58 -13.08 13.85 11.32
CA GLY A 58 -13.54 15.13 10.78
C GLY A 58 -14.76 15.70 11.50
N SER A 59 -15.79 14.88 11.76
CA SER A 59 -17.06 15.33 12.33
C SER A 59 -16.98 15.63 13.85
N LEU A 60 -16.06 14.96 14.55
CA LEU A 60 -15.92 15.05 16.01
C LEU A 60 -14.62 15.74 16.45
N GLN A 61 -13.83 16.29 15.54
CA GLN A 61 -12.50 16.84 15.83
C GLN A 61 -12.50 17.85 16.98
N MET A 62 -13.56 18.66 17.10
CA MET A 62 -13.72 19.65 18.18
C MET A 62 -14.23 19.04 19.50
N ARG A 63 -14.86 17.86 19.45
CA ARG A 63 -15.48 17.21 20.62
C ARG A 63 -14.62 16.08 21.19
N LEU A 64 -13.70 15.51 20.41
CA LEU A 64 -12.85 14.42 20.84
C LEU A 64 -11.82 14.91 21.88
N ARG A 65 -11.67 14.14 22.96
CA ARG A 65 -10.58 14.32 23.93
C ARG A 65 -9.25 13.86 23.30
N ASN A 66 -8.14 14.29 23.88
CA ASN A 66 -6.81 13.95 23.35
C ASN A 66 -6.54 12.43 23.25
N GLY A 67 -7.08 11.63 24.17
CA GLY A 67 -6.98 10.16 24.10
C GLY A 67 -7.77 9.57 22.94
N GLU A 68 -8.96 10.04 22.69
CA GLU A 68 -9.85 9.60 21.61
C GLU A 68 -9.28 9.99 20.23
N LYS A 69 -8.67 11.18 20.11
CA LYS A 69 -7.94 11.61 18.90
C LYS A 69 -6.76 10.69 18.62
N SER A 70 -6.01 10.31 19.65
CA SER A 70 -4.90 9.37 19.54
C SER A 70 -5.38 8.01 19.04
N MET A 71 -6.45 7.47 19.62
CA MET A 71 -7.03 6.17 19.26
C MET A 71 -7.56 6.16 17.82
N THR A 72 -8.30 7.20 17.41
CA THR A 72 -8.78 7.34 16.03
C THR A 72 -7.62 7.41 15.05
N SER A 73 -6.56 8.15 15.38
CA SER A 73 -5.34 8.23 14.56
C SER A 73 -4.63 6.87 14.47
N MET A 74 -4.56 6.10 15.57
CA MET A 74 -4.01 4.74 15.55
C MET A 74 -4.82 3.81 14.62
N CYS A 75 -6.15 3.83 14.71
CA CYS A 75 -7.00 3.04 13.81
C CYS A 75 -6.73 3.36 12.33
N ILE A 76 -6.58 4.64 11.97
CA ILE A 76 -6.28 5.04 10.59
C ILE A 76 -4.92 4.50 10.14
N LYS A 77 -3.89 4.58 10.99
CA LYS A 77 -2.55 4.06 10.69
C LYS A 77 -2.53 2.54 10.57
N LEU A 78 -3.25 1.84 11.46
CA LEU A 78 -3.37 0.38 11.40
C LEU A 78 -4.09 -0.07 10.13
N LEU A 79 -5.18 0.60 9.74
CA LEU A 79 -5.88 0.31 8.48
C LEU A 79 -4.98 0.51 7.27
N TYR A 80 -4.17 1.55 7.27
CA TYR A 80 -3.21 1.78 6.19
C TYR A 80 -2.09 0.73 6.18
N ALA A 81 -1.56 0.35 7.34
CA ALA A 81 -0.56 -0.72 7.45
C ALA A 81 -1.11 -2.08 6.95
N ILE A 82 -2.37 -2.41 7.28
CA ILE A 82 -3.06 -3.61 6.77
C ILE A 82 -3.15 -3.56 5.25
N GLU A 83 -3.58 -2.43 4.69
CA GLU A 83 -3.64 -2.24 3.24
C GLU A 83 -2.28 -2.45 2.57
N LEU A 84 -1.19 -1.90 3.14
CA LEU A 84 0.16 -2.09 2.64
C LEU A 84 0.59 -3.56 2.71
N ALA A 85 0.37 -4.24 3.83
CA ALA A 85 0.72 -5.65 4.00
C ALA A 85 0.00 -6.54 2.97
N GLU A 86 -1.30 -6.32 2.76
CA GLU A 86 -2.15 -7.17 1.93
C GLU A 86 -2.07 -6.86 0.44
N THR A 87 -1.68 -5.65 0.06
CA THR A 87 -1.75 -5.23 -1.35
C THR A 87 -0.42 -4.82 -1.96
N GLN A 88 0.53 -4.31 -1.14
CA GLN A 88 1.80 -3.76 -1.61
C GLN A 88 3.03 -4.60 -1.19
N GLY A 89 2.95 -5.30 -0.06
CA GLY A 89 4.00 -6.19 0.43
C GLY A 89 4.92 -5.58 1.48
N MET A 90 6.04 -6.28 1.74
CA MET A 90 6.91 -6.03 2.89
C MET A 90 7.63 -4.67 2.82
N SER A 91 8.17 -4.30 1.66
CA SER A 91 9.00 -3.10 1.53
C SER A 91 8.23 -1.79 1.80
N PRO A 92 7.06 -1.52 1.18
CA PRO A 92 6.26 -0.34 1.49
C PRO A 92 5.74 -0.35 2.94
N LEU A 93 5.38 -1.53 3.48
CA LEU A 93 4.97 -1.67 4.87
C LEU A 93 6.11 -1.28 5.82
N ARG A 94 7.31 -1.83 5.61
CA ARG A 94 8.52 -1.51 6.39
C ARG A 94 8.81 -0.02 6.38
N ALA A 95 8.79 0.62 5.21
CA ALA A 95 9.01 2.06 5.07
C ALA A 95 7.98 2.90 5.85
N PHE A 96 6.71 2.49 5.84
CA PHE A 96 5.67 3.16 6.59
C PHE A 96 5.84 2.99 8.11
N LEU A 97 6.10 1.76 8.57
CA LEU A 97 6.29 1.47 10.00
C LEU A 97 7.58 2.11 10.55
N SER A 98 8.65 2.25 9.74
CA SER A 98 9.86 2.98 10.13
C SER A 98 9.56 4.43 10.50
N LYS A 99 8.72 5.12 9.71
CA LYS A 99 8.29 6.49 10.01
C LYS A 99 7.50 6.57 11.33
N ILE A 100 6.68 5.55 11.62
CA ILE A 100 5.96 5.46 12.89
C ILE A 100 6.95 5.23 14.05
N ASN A 101 7.98 4.41 13.88
CA ASN A 101 9.02 4.20 14.87
C ASN A 101 9.76 5.51 15.18
N GLU A 102 10.29 6.17 14.16
CA GLU A 102 11.01 7.44 14.31
C GLU A 102 10.18 8.47 15.08
N SER A 103 8.90 8.62 14.70
CA SER A 103 8.01 9.57 15.39
C SER A 103 7.54 9.08 16.77
N GLY A 104 7.50 7.77 17.00
CA GLY A 104 7.11 7.16 18.26
C GLY A 104 8.20 7.18 19.32
N GLU A 105 9.47 7.20 18.91
CA GLU A 105 10.65 7.34 19.78
C GLU A 105 10.90 8.80 20.17
N ASP A 106 10.42 9.76 19.37
CA ASP A 106 10.50 11.18 19.73
C ASP A 106 9.52 11.51 20.87
N PRO A 107 9.99 12.03 22.03
CA PRO A 107 9.13 12.46 23.13
C PRO A 107 8.09 13.51 22.73
N LYS A 108 8.38 14.31 21.70
CA LYS A 108 7.48 15.33 21.13
C LYS A 108 6.63 14.79 19.99
N GLY A 109 6.85 13.56 19.56
CA GLY A 109 6.11 12.92 18.49
C GLY A 109 4.64 12.68 18.84
N PRO A 110 3.80 12.36 17.83
CA PRO A 110 2.38 12.13 18.03
C PRO A 110 2.10 11.06 19.10
N LYS A 111 1.17 11.33 20.00
CA LYS A 111 0.79 10.39 21.06
C LYS A 111 0.41 9.01 20.51
N ALA A 112 -0.29 8.98 19.38
CA ALA A 112 -0.68 7.76 18.68
C ALA A 112 0.54 6.87 18.35
N ASP A 113 1.62 7.45 17.83
CA ASP A 113 2.82 6.70 17.45
C ASP A 113 3.56 6.19 18.68
N ARG A 114 3.71 7.05 19.71
CA ARG A 114 4.34 6.68 20.97
C ARG A 114 3.59 5.57 21.73
N GLU A 115 2.28 5.49 21.58
CA GLU A 115 1.47 4.41 22.15
C GLU A 115 1.56 3.13 21.30
N LEU A 116 1.59 3.27 19.96
CA LEU A 116 1.63 2.14 19.04
C LEU A 116 2.94 1.36 19.14
N VAL A 117 4.08 2.05 19.15
CA VAL A 117 5.42 1.40 19.22
C VAL A 117 5.67 0.64 20.51
N LYS A 118 4.92 0.92 21.58
CA LYS A 118 5.03 0.23 22.88
C LYS A 118 4.30 -1.11 22.92
N ARG A 119 3.37 -1.35 21.96
CA ARG A 119 2.53 -2.55 21.97
C ARG A 119 3.33 -3.79 21.63
N GLU A 120 3.00 -4.88 22.28
CA GLU A 120 3.68 -6.15 22.06
C GLU A 120 3.46 -6.69 20.64
N GLU A 121 2.24 -6.58 20.11
CA GLU A 121 1.93 -6.94 18.74
C GLU A 121 2.78 -6.15 17.73
N TYR A 122 3.02 -4.87 17.99
CA TYR A 122 3.85 -4.04 17.12
C TYR A 122 5.32 -4.48 17.13
N LYS A 123 5.87 -4.89 18.28
CA LYS A 123 7.21 -5.45 18.39
C LYS A 123 7.33 -6.80 17.67
N GLN A 124 6.31 -7.65 17.77
CA GLN A 124 6.24 -8.91 17.04
C GLN A 124 6.26 -8.69 15.52
N ILE A 125 5.53 -7.68 15.02
CA ILE A 125 5.56 -7.29 13.60
C ILE A 125 6.99 -6.93 13.17
N TRP A 126 7.71 -6.14 13.97
CA TRP A 126 9.11 -5.81 13.67
C TRP A 126 10.04 -7.00 13.69
N HIS A 127 9.80 -7.98 14.54
CA HIS A 127 10.55 -9.24 14.53
C HIS A 127 10.35 -10.01 13.22
N ILE A 128 9.09 -10.12 12.74
CA ILE A 128 8.79 -10.74 11.45
C ILE A 128 9.45 -9.97 10.30
N ILE A 129 9.32 -8.64 10.29
CA ILE A 129 9.93 -7.77 9.26
C ILE A 129 11.47 -7.94 9.21
N GLY A 130 12.11 -8.08 10.37
CA GLY A 130 13.56 -8.25 10.45
C GLY A 130 14.07 -9.61 9.99
N SER A 131 13.23 -10.64 10.03
CA SER A 131 13.57 -12.02 9.63
C SER A 131 13.05 -12.41 8.24
N SER A 132 12.34 -11.52 7.53
CA SER A 132 11.68 -11.84 6.27
C SER A 132 12.06 -10.87 5.15
N ASP A 133 12.42 -11.45 4.00
CA ASP A 133 12.63 -10.72 2.74
C ASP A 133 11.55 -11.07 1.70
N VAL A 134 10.38 -11.47 2.17
CA VAL A 134 9.28 -11.92 1.31
C VAL A 134 8.77 -10.77 0.44
N GLU A 135 8.84 -10.97 -0.87
CA GLU A 135 8.24 -10.08 -1.86
C GLU A 135 6.75 -10.38 -2.04
N HIS A 136 5.96 -9.36 -2.39
CA HIS A 136 4.54 -9.58 -2.63
C HIS A 136 4.35 -10.45 -3.90
N PRO A 137 3.55 -11.53 -3.85
CA PRO A 137 3.43 -12.50 -4.95
C PRO A 137 2.84 -11.92 -6.23
N LYS A 138 2.19 -10.75 -6.17
CA LYS A 138 1.75 -10.02 -7.37
C LYS A 138 2.91 -9.60 -8.26
N VAL A 139 4.07 -9.25 -7.69
CA VAL A 139 5.24 -8.78 -8.46
C VAL A 139 5.73 -9.89 -9.38
N SER A 140 6.03 -11.06 -8.84
CA SER A 140 6.47 -12.23 -9.63
C SER A 140 5.42 -12.67 -10.64
N ARG A 141 4.13 -12.54 -10.30
CA ARG A 141 3.04 -12.85 -11.22
C ARG A 141 2.94 -11.86 -12.38
N ILE A 142 3.11 -10.56 -12.11
CA ILE A 142 3.16 -9.52 -13.15
C ILE A 142 4.36 -9.77 -14.07
N MET A 143 5.55 -10.05 -13.54
CA MET A 143 6.75 -10.38 -14.33
C MET A 143 6.49 -11.57 -15.28
N SER A 144 5.89 -12.64 -14.76
CA SER A 144 5.54 -13.82 -15.57
C SER A 144 4.54 -13.52 -16.68
N LEU A 145 3.57 -12.62 -16.42
CA LEU A 145 2.60 -12.20 -17.44
C LEU A 145 3.25 -11.33 -18.51
N VAL A 146 4.04 -10.34 -18.11
CA VAL A 146 4.77 -9.46 -19.03
C VAL A 146 5.70 -10.28 -19.92
N SER A 147 6.51 -11.16 -19.32
CA SER A 147 7.40 -12.05 -20.08
C SER A 147 6.62 -12.89 -21.11
N ARG A 148 5.50 -13.49 -20.71
CA ARG A 148 4.67 -14.29 -21.64
C ARG A 148 4.15 -13.47 -22.81
N VAL A 149 3.62 -12.26 -22.54
CA VAL A 149 3.06 -11.40 -23.58
C VAL A 149 4.15 -10.92 -24.53
N LEU A 150 5.31 -10.50 -24.02
CA LEU A 150 6.41 -10.03 -24.87
C LEU A 150 7.05 -11.15 -25.72
N ASN A 151 6.99 -12.40 -25.23
CA ASN A 151 7.52 -13.57 -25.95
C ASN A 151 6.48 -14.23 -26.88
N SER A 152 5.25 -13.72 -26.98
CA SER A 152 4.23 -14.27 -27.90
C SER A 152 4.48 -13.93 -29.38
N GLY A 153 5.49 -13.13 -29.69
CA GLY A 153 5.87 -12.76 -31.06
C GLY A 153 5.05 -11.60 -31.65
N GLU A 154 4.11 -11.06 -30.92
CA GLU A 154 3.33 -9.89 -31.30
C GLU A 154 3.96 -8.60 -30.79
N SER A 155 3.81 -7.50 -31.54
CA SER A 155 4.21 -6.15 -31.06
C SER A 155 3.22 -5.67 -29.98
N SER A 156 3.32 -6.25 -28.79
CA SER A 156 2.41 -5.98 -27.67
C SER A 156 2.87 -4.79 -26.87
N LYS A 157 1.90 -4.00 -26.41
CA LYS A 157 2.09 -2.90 -25.46
C LYS A 157 1.35 -3.22 -24.17
N ILE A 158 2.03 -3.06 -23.04
CA ILE A 158 1.52 -3.45 -21.75
C ILE A 158 1.43 -2.21 -20.85
N LEU A 159 0.29 -2.01 -20.21
CA LEU A 159 0.09 -0.98 -19.19
C LEU A 159 -0.13 -1.65 -17.84
N VAL A 160 0.71 -1.33 -16.86
CA VAL A 160 0.59 -1.81 -15.49
C VAL A 160 0.20 -0.64 -14.60
N PHE A 161 -0.96 -0.73 -13.97
CA PHE A 161 -1.44 0.28 -13.04
C PHE A 161 -1.13 -0.10 -11.60
N ALA A 162 -0.48 0.80 -10.87
CA ALA A 162 -0.21 0.67 -9.45
C ALA A 162 -0.71 1.89 -8.68
N GLN A 163 -1.21 1.67 -7.47
CA GLN A 163 -1.79 2.73 -6.63
C GLN A 163 -0.72 3.61 -5.96
N TYR A 164 0.45 3.03 -5.66
CA TYR A 164 1.52 3.67 -4.91
C TYR A 164 2.78 3.83 -5.75
N ARG A 165 3.50 4.95 -5.56
CA ARG A 165 4.73 5.27 -6.29
C ARG A 165 5.85 4.25 -6.01
N GLU A 166 6.01 3.88 -4.75
CA GLU A 166 6.99 2.88 -4.33
C GLU A 166 6.76 1.54 -5.03
N THR A 167 5.51 1.16 -5.26
CA THR A 167 5.17 -0.04 -6.03
C THR A 167 5.52 0.12 -7.51
N CYS A 168 5.31 1.31 -8.08
CA CYS A 168 5.77 1.59 -9.45
C CYS A 168 7.30 1.45 -9.56
N ASP A 169 8.06 1.97 -8.60
CA ASP A 169 9.52 1.91 -8.60
C ASP A 169 10.02 0.46 -8.53
N ILE A 170 9.44 -0.36 -7.66
CA ILE A 170 9.72 -1.79 -7.57
C ILE A 170 9.39 -2.51 -8.89
N LEU A 171 8.23 -2.21 -9.49
CA LEU A 171 7.83 -2.82 -10.75
C LEU A 171 8.75 -2.43 -11.91
N VAL A 172 9.16 -1.16 -12.00
CA VAL A 172 10.12 -0.71 -13.04
C VAL A 172 11.45 -1.44 -12.88
N GLU A 173 12.00 -1.51 -11.67
CA GLU A 173 13.22 -2.25 -11.39
C GLU A 173 13.11 -3.71 -11.83
N LYS A 174 12.08 -4.42 -11.37
CA LYS A 174 11.90 -5.85 -11.65
C LYS A 174 11.61 -6.13 -13.12
N LEU A 175 10.73 -5.35 -13.74
CA LEU A 175 10.36 -5.54 -15.15
C LEU A 175 11.48 -5.19 -16.11
N SER A 176 12.41 -4.30 -15.74
CA SER A 176 13.60 -4.00 -16.52
C SER A 176 14.54 -5.20 -16.70
N HIS A 177 14.41 -6.23 -15.87
CA HIS A 177 15.15 -7.50 -16.01
C HIS A 177 14.39 -8.54 -16.86
N VAL A 178 13.19 -8.25 -17.32
CA VAL A 178 12.44 -9.14 -18.21
C VAL A 178 12.96 -8.97 -19.64
N GLU A 179 13.26 -10.08 -20.29
CA GLU A 179 13.74 -10.09 -21.67
C GLU A 179 12.75 -9.38 -22.61
N ASN A 180 13.28 -8.55 -23.51
CA ASN A 180 12.52 -7.72 -24.47
C ASN A 180 11.64 -6.63 -23.83
N ALA A 181 11.66 -6.41 -22.51
CA ALA A 181 10.95 -5.32 -21.87
C ALA A 181 11.73 -4.01 -21.97
N LYS A 182 11.08 -2.99 -22.53
CA LYS A 182 11.53 -1.60 -22.52
C LYS A 182 10.59 -0.82 -21.59
N VAL A 183 10.98 -0.70 -20.33
CA VAL A 183 10.10 -0.26 -19.25
C VAL A 183 10.22 1.24 -19.01
N THR A 184 9.10 1.91 -18.82
CA THR A 184 9.05 3.29 -18.33
C THR A 184 7.97 3.44 -17.25
N LYS A 185 7.97 4.58 -16.53
CA LYS A 185 6.93 4.89 -15.55
C LYS A 185 6.31 6.25 -15.82
N LEU A 186 4.99 6.32 -15.75
CA LEU A 186 4.23 7.55 -15.84
C LEU A 186 3.62 7.89 -14.49
N ILE A 187 4.07 8.99 -13.88
CA ILE A 187 3.61 9.44 -12.56
C ILE A 187 2.91 10.79 -12.73
N GLY A 188 1.73 10.93 -12.11
CA GLY A 188 0.98 12.20 -12.13
C GLY A 188 1.72 13.35 -11.43
N GLN A 189 1.31 14.59 -11.73
CA GLN A 189 1.98 15.84 -11.33
C GLN A 189 2.14 16.05 -9.81
N ALA A 190 1.29 15.43 -8.98
CA ALA A 190 1.35 15.62 -7.54
C ALA A 190 2.70 15.20 -6.95
N ASN A 191 3.22 15.96 -5.97
CA ASN A 191 4.45 15.66 -5.21
C ASN A 191 5.70 15.39 -6.08
N GLY A 192 5.98 16.25 -7.06
CA GLY A 192 7.21 16.15 -7.88
C GLY A 192 7.14 15.12 -9.01
N GLY A 193 5.95 14.74 -9.46
CA GLY A 193 5.76 13.93 -10.66
C GLY A 193 5.93 14.74 -11.95
N LEU A 194 5.78 14.06 -13.09
CA LEU A 194 5.99 14.60 -14.42
C LEU A 194 5.03 15.75 -14.74
N LYS A 195 5.53 16.81 -15.38
CA LYS A 195 4.70 17.87 -15.94
C LYS A 195 3.87 17.32 -17.10
N GLN A 196 2.77 18.00 -17.42
CA GLN A 196 1.85 17.57 -18.49
C GLN A 196 2.54 17.36 -19.84
N LYS A 197 3.50 18.22 -20.19
CA LYS A 197 4.28 18.10 -21.44
C LYS A 197 5.12 16.81 -21.44
N GLU A 198 5.81 16.53 -20.35
CA GLU A 198 6.63 15.33 -20.19
C GLU A 198 5.78 14.05 -20.23
N GLN A 199 4.56 14.10 -19.68
CA GLN A 199 3.60 12.99 -19.77
C GLN A 199 3.16 12.72 -21.21
N ILE A 200 2.92 13.77 -22.00
CA ILE A 200 2.54 13.64 -23.41
C ILE A 200 3.71 13.04 -24.21
N GLU A 201 4.92 13.58 -24.03
CA GLU A 201 6.12 13.07 -24.70
C GLU A 201 6.35 11.58 -24.40
N MET A 202 6.19 11.16 -23.15
CA MET A 202 6.31 9.76 -22.74
C MET A 202 5.23 8.87 -23.36
N LEU A 203 3.99 9.35 -23.45
CA LEU A 203 2.93 8.61 -24.13
C LEU A 203 3.20 8.45 -25.64
N ASP A 204 3.79 9.46 -26.27
CA ASP A 204 4.17 9.38 -27.69
C ASP A 204 5.32 8.41 -27.90
N GLN A 205 6.32 8.38 -27.01
CA GLN A 205 7.39 7.37 -27.00
C GLN A 205 6.85 5.94 -26.78
N PHE A 206 5.83 5.78 -25.92
CA PHE A 206 5.16 4.50 -25.76
C PHE A 206 4.38 4.11 -27.03
N ARG A 207 3.75 5.06 -27.74
CA ARG A 207 3.06 4.81 -29.01
C ARG A 207 4.02 4.47 -30.14
N SER A 208 5.20 5.10 -30.20
CA SER A 208 6.25 4.81 -31.19
C SER A 208 6.93 3.46 -30.99
N GLY A 209 6.88 2.90 -29.76
CA GLY A 209 7.51 1.64 -29.41
C GLY A 209 8.90 1.78 -28.80
N ASP A 210 9.30 2.99 -28.40
CA ASP A 210 10.53 3.21 -27.64
C ASP A 210 10.45 2.51 -26.28
N PHE A 211 9.22 2.46 -25.73
CA PHE A 211 8.84 1.65 -24.58
C PHE A 211 7.69 0.71 -24.94
N ASN A 212 7.60 -0.44 -24.27
CA ASN A 212 6.53 -1.42 -24.47
C ASN A 212 5.86 -1.86 -23.16
N VAL A 213 6.37 -1.42 -22.00
CA VAL A 213 5.80 -1.67 -20.67
C VAL A 213 5.78 -0.39 -19.86
#